data_f8fac22574c0c7410a784700a29bf654
#
_entry.id   f8fac22574c0c7410a784700a29bf654
#
_cell.length_a   1.000
_cell.length_b   1.000
_cell.length_c   1.000
_cell.angle_alpha   90.00
_cell.angle_beta   90.00
_cell.angle_gamma   90.00
#
_symmetry.space_group_name_H-M   'P 1'
#
loop_
_entity.id
_entity.type
_entity.pdbx_description
1 polymer ?
#
loop_
_entity_poly.entity_id
_entity_poly.type
_entity_poly.pdbx_seq_one_letter_code
_entity_poly.pdbx_strand_id
1 'polypeptide(L)'
;MLLSRVFVCSLISFVFVVTVFRASTQSIAHDEALTYEWFLDGSVYRVLAFNSTNHVLFTIIAKLFVKVLGTKELYLRAPSLIGAAGYLTFTYLLCRKLFGDGILLLLSIAMLCLNPLVMDFMAAGRGYSLGMAFLAAAIFILARLVARGTFNPDDPAGHRDCTIASIFLALSVAASLTNLFPAASLALAFLAIAFEWPRDFGPLGALRLRIFAQYFIAPGVFIGLFILWPFLIQARPAQFHMGIPQASDALRDFFNSSFLYKWTGDVYSPSLGAVPPSPGSWQERLSDYGVYVIFPLVFLFVFLGLISVFRSSIESRQRETAYCRFFGVAAIACVALTVLSHILLNVNYPVSRTCLYFIPLFTISGLLVARELFFRFPRYHLRPVGLIIAAAVMFDYAVSWNTEYFRYNAYDVISRQLFLSISNDAHSRGLKTVRVGGTWWYEPELNFYRRRYNAEWMKPYDVKDRSYFWESPNALVPAEYDYFVFTPASDPGLTGPRVRTIFHDRVTDLTITAMDK
;
A
#
# COMPACT_ATOMS: atom_id res chain seq x y z
N MET A 1 -10.76 -24.98 19.01
CA MET A 1 -11.44 -24.43 17.82
C MET A 1 -12.24 -23.16 18.10
N LEU A 2 -13.21 -23.13 19.03
CA LEU A 2 -13.99 -21.92 19.34
C LEU A 2 -13.08 -20.78 19.86
N LEU A 3 -12.19 -21.08 20.79
CA LEU A 3 -11.28 -20.11 21.40
C LEU A 3 -10.36 -19.42 20.38
N SER A 4 -9.82 -20.16 19.40
CA SER A 4 -8.98 -19.58 18.34
C SER A 4 -9.76 -18.63 17.43
N ARG A 5 -11.02 -18.97 17.12
CA ARG A 5 -11.89 -18.07 16.33
C ARG A 5 -12.22 -16.78 17.09
N VAL A 6 -12.58 -16.90 18.36
CA VAL A 6 -12.88 -15.72 19.19
C VAL A 6 -11.64 -14.82 19.25
N PHE A 7 -10.46 -15.37 19.51
CA PHE A 7 -9.23 -14.59 19.57
C PHE A 7 -8.91 -13.91 18.22
N VAL A 8 -9.03 -14.62 17.10
CA VAL A 8 -8.78 -14.05 15.77
C VAL A 8 -9.80 -12.95 15.44
N CYS A 9 -11.08 -13.14 15.73
CA CYS A 9 -12.09 -12.11 15.52
C CYS A 9 -11.84 -10.88 16.40
N SER A 10 -11.43 -11.08 17.67
CA SER A 10 -11.05 -9.98 18.55
C SER A 10 -9.84 -9.21 18.04
N LEU A 11 -8.81 -9.91 17.53
CA LEU A 11 -7.62 -9.30 16.93
C LEU A 11 -7.99 -8.46 15.71
N ILE A 12 -8.80 -8.99 14.80
CA ILE A 12 -9.27 -8.29 13.60
C ILE A 12 -10.08 -7.04 13.97
N SER A 13 -10.99 -7.17 14.94
CA SER A 13 -11.78 -6.04 15.43
C SER A 13 -10.89 -4.97 16.07
N PHE A 14 -9.90 -5.37 16.85
CA PHE A 14 -8.92 -4.46 17.45
C PHE A 14 -8.12 -3.70 16.36
N VAL A 15 -7.59 -4.41 15.37
CA VAL A 15 -6.87 -3.80 14.23
C VAL A 15 -7.77 -2.78 13.52
N PHE A 16 -9.04 -3.12 13.28
CA PHE A 16 -9.96 -2.21 12.62
C PHE A 16 -10.25 -0.96 13.47
N VAL A 17 -10.47 -1.12 14.78
CA VAL A 17 -10.66 0.02 15.70
C VAL A 17 -9.45 0.95 15.70
N VAL A 18 -8.23 0.40 15.78
CA VAL A 18 -6.99 1.19 15.70
C VAL A 18 -6.89 1.90 14.35
N THR A 19 -7.27 1.24 13.25
CA THR A 19 -7.27 1.85 11.91
C THR A 19 -8.23 3.05 11.84
N VAL A 20 -9.45 2.91 12.39
CA VAL A 20 -10.43 4.01 12.47
C VAL A 20 -9.92 5.14 13.35
N PHE A 21 -9.31 4.81 14.51
CA PHE A 21 -8.71 5.80 15.39
C PHE A 21 -7.63 6.61 14.67
N ARG A 22 -6.67 5.93 14.01
CA ARG A 22 -5.63 6.59 13.20
C ARG A 22 -6.23 7.46 12.10
N ALA A 23 -7.21 6.95 11.36
CA ALA A 23 -7.86 7.69 10.28
C ALA A 23 -8.59 8.96 10.78
N SER A 24 -9.03 8.99 12.04
CA SER A 24 -9.76 10.13 12.61
C SER A 24 -8.84 11.15 13.28
N THR A 25 -7.72 10.74 13.84
CA THR A 25 -6.84 11.58 14.68
C THR A 25 -5.62 12.13 13.98
N GLN A 26 -5.01 11.37 13.06
CA GLN A 26 -3.79 11.78 12.37
C GLN A 26 -4.04 12.97 11.43
N SER A 27 -3.05 13.86 11.35
CA SER A 27 -3.02 14.96 10.39
C SER A 27 -3.16 14.46 8.95
N ILE A 28 -3.56 15.35 8.04
CA ILE A 28 -3.55 15.03 6.61
C ILE A 28 -2.11 14.75 6.17
N ALA A 29 -1.90 13.69 5.39
CA ALA A 29 -0.61 13.41 4.79
C ALA A 29 -0.46 14.16 3.45
N HIS A 30 0.78 14.45 3.06
CA HIS A 30 1.10 15.18 1.81
C HIS A 30 0.38 14.58 0.60
N ASP A 31 0.53 13.29 0.39
CA ASP A 31 -0.12 12.58 -0.73
C ASP A 31 -1.66 12.65 -0.69
N GLU A 32 -2.24 12.68 0.51
CA GLU A 32 -3.69 12.82 0.70
C GLU A 32 -4.15 14.24 0.37
N ALA A 33 -3.40 15.23 0.81
CA ALA A 33 -3.64 16.64 0.55
C ALA A 33 -3.51 16.96 -0.94
N LEU A 34 -2.48 16.42 -1.63
CA LEU A 34 -2.35 16.49 -3.08
C LEU A 34 -3.53 15.81 -3.79
N THR A 35 -3.97 14.64 -3.31
CA THR A 35 -5.15 13.96 -3.88
C THR A 35 -6.39 14.83 -3.75
N TYR A 36 -6.57 15.48 -2.61
CA TYR A 36 -7.67 16.42 -2.41
C TYR A 36 -7.59 17.60 -3.37
N GLU A 37 -6.46 18.29 -3.42
CA GLU A 37 -6.27 19.51 -4.22
C GLU A 37 -6.40 19.24 -5.73
N TRP A 38 -5.78 18.17 -6.21
CA TRP A 38 -5.71 17.90 -7.66
C TRP A 38 -6.97 17.24 -8.21
N PHE A 39 -7.61 16.38 -7.44
CA PHE A 39 -8.69 15.52 -7.94
C PHE A 39 -10.03 15.72 -7.25
N LEU A 40 -10.05 16.01 -5.95
CA LEU A 40 -11.31 16.11 -5.20
C LEU A 40 -11.87 17.52 -5.18
N ASP A 41 -11.02 18.52 -5.21
CA ASP A 41 -11.44 19.90 -5.26
C ASP A 41 -11.82 20.32 -6.69
N GLY A 42 -12.94 21.03 -6.84
CA GLY A 42 -13.43 21.52 -8.12
C GLY A 42 -14.23 20.51 -8.94
N SER A 43 -14.02 20.48 -10.26
CA SER A 43 -14.84 19.72 -11.22
C SER A 43 -14.79 18.20 -11.01
N VAL A 44 -15.94 17.52 -11.26
CA VAL A 44 -16.03 16.06 -11.20
C VAL A 44 -15.08 15.38 -12.20
N TYR A 45 -14.79 16.00 -13.33
CA TYR A 45 -13.90 15.42 -14.36
C TYR A 45 -12.45 15.31 -13.89
N ARG A 46 -12.02 16.05 -12.88
CA ARG A 46 -10.65 15.95 -12.31
C ARG A 46 -10.32 14.57 -11.75
N VAL A 47 -11.31 13.81 -11.29
CA VAL A 47 -11.08 12.43 -10.78
C VAL A 47 -10.54 11.49 -11.86
N LEU A 48 -10.75 11.80 -13.14
CA LEU A 48 -10.29 11.03 -14.29
C LEU A 48 -8.99 11.58 -14.91
N ALA A 49 -8.43 12.65 -14.33
CA ALA A 49 -7.18 13.22 -14.84
C ALA A 49 -6.02 12.24 -14.63
N PHE A 50 -5.18 12.10 -15.66
CA PHE A 50 -3.99 11.26 -15.55
C PHE A 50 -2.94 11.93 -14.69
N ASN A 51 -2.59 11.23 -13.62
CA ASN A 51 -1.37 11.44 -12.85
C ASN A 51 -1.00 10.08 -12.26
N SER A 52 0.26 9.70 -12.26
CA SER A 52 0.73 8.41 -11.73
C SER A 52 0.36 8.18 -10.25
N THR A 53 0.06 9.25 -9.53
CA THR A 53 -0.39 9.21 -8.13
C THR A 53 -1.91 9.11 -7.98
N ASN A 54 -2.70 9.22 -9.07
CA ASN A 54 -4.15 9.14 -9.03
C ASN A 54 -4.63 7.70 -8.91
N HIS A 55 -5.31 7.40 -7.82
CA HIS A 55 -6.00 6.14 -7.58
C HIS A 55 -7.46 6.24 -8.02
N VAL A 56 -7.74 6.08 -9.32
CA VAL A 56 -9.01 6.46 -9.97
C VAL A 56 -10.25 5.99 -9.21
N LEU A 57 -10.35 4.69 -8.88
CA LEU A 57 -11.51 4.16 -8.16
C LEU A 57 -11.65 4.76 -6.76
N PHE A 58 -10.53 4.88 -6.02
CA PHE A 58 -10.52 5.53 -4.70
C PHE A 58 -10.98 6.99 -4.84
N THR A 59 -10.43 7.72 -5.79
CA THR A 59 -10.69 9.15 -6.00
C THR A 59 -12.16 9.41 -6.34
N ILE A 60 -12.79 8.55 -7.18
CA ILE A 60 -14.23 8.62 -7.47
C ILE A 60 -15.06 8.48 -6.18
N ILE A 61 -14.75 7.47 -5.36
CA ILE A 61 -15.49 7.20 -4.13
C ILE A 61 -15.22 8.31 -3.10
N ALA A 62 -13.97 8.73 -2.92
CA ALA A 62 -13.59 9.81 -2.00
C ALA A 62 -14.27 11.14 -2.36
N LYS A 63 -14.39 11.45 -3.66
CA LYS A 63 -15.12 12.63 -4.13
C LYS A 63 -16.58 12.63 -3.67
N LEU A 64 -17.24 11.46 -3.70
CA LEU A 64 -18.60 11.33 -3.22
C LEU A 64 -18.69 11.62 -1.71
N PHE A 65 -17.80 11.00 -0.91
CA PHE A 65 -17.79 11.21 0.54
C PHE A 65 -17.52 12.67 0.90
N VAL A 66 -16.50 13.28 0.29
CA VAL A 66 -16.16 14.70 0.56
C VAL A 66 -17.29 15.62 0.11
N LYS A 67 -17.94 15.36 -1.01
CA LYS A 67 -19.07 16.19 -1.49
C LYS A 67 -20.29 16.12 -0.57
N VAL A 68 -20.57 14.96 0.02
CA VAL A 68 -21.76 14.74 0.88
C VAL A 68 -21.50 15.13 2.32
N LEU A 69 -20.31 14.79 2.87
CA LEU A 69 -20.01 14.92 4.29
C LEU A 69 -19.12 16.12 4.62
N GLY A 70 -18.51 16.73 3.60
CA GLY A 70 -17.59 17.87 3.75
C GLY A 70 -16.12 17.50 3.82
N THR A 71 -15.27 18.54 3.97
CA THR A 71 -13.80 18.41 3.91
C THR A 71 -13.25 18.11 5.31
N LYS A 72 -13.07 16.83 5.62
CA LYS A 72 -12.37 16.35 6.82
C LYS A 72 -11.52 15.12 6.47
N GLU A 73 -10.41 14.90 7.20
CA GLU A 73 -9.51 13.76 6.99
C GLU A 73 -10.26 12.43 7.01
N LEU A 74 -11.16 12.23 8.01
CA LEU A 74 -11.95 11.01 8.14
C LEU A 74 -12.81 10.73 6.90
N TYR A 75 -13.41 11.76 6.32
CA TYR A 75 -14.31 11.61 5.16
C TYR A 75 -13.52 11.32 3.88
N LEU A 76 -12.34 11.93 3.75
CA LEU A 76 -11.41 11.61 2.68
C LEU A 76 -10.88 10.16 2.81
N ARG A 77 -10.66 9.68 4.05
CA ARG A 77 -10.17 8.34 4.37
C ARG A 77 -11.28 7.27 4.40
N ALA A 78 -12.55 7.65 4.32
CA ALA A 78 -13.67 6.71 4.39
C ALA A 78 -13.58 5.54 3.38
N PRO A 79 -13.19 5.75 2.09
CA PRO A 79 -13.02 4.64 1.16
C PRO A 79 -11.90 3.68 1.60
N SER A 80 -10.82 4.17 2.21
CA SER A 80 -9.75 3.32 2.75
C SER A 80 -10.22 2.49 3.92
N LEU A 81 -11.09 3.03 4.79
CA LEU A 81 -11.70 2.29 5.90
C LEU A 81 -12.63 1.18 5.41
N ILE A 82 -13.40 1.43 4.34
CA ILE A 82 -14.19 0.39 3.66
C ILE A 82 -13.25 -0.69 3.11
N GLY A 83 -12.16 -0.28 2.48
CA GLY A 83 -11.12 -1.19 2.02
C GLY A 83 -10.50 -2.01 3.16
N ALA A 84 -10.18 -1.39 4.29
CA ALA A 84 -9.63 -2.06 5.47
C ALA A 84 -10.60 -3.14 6.01
N ALA A 85 -11.88 -2.82 6.16
CA ALA A 85 -12.89 -3.79 6.56
C ALA A 85 -12.97 -4.97 5.57
N GLY A 86 -12.97 -4.69 4.27
CA GLY A 86 -12.94 -5.70 3.20
C GLY A 86 -11.67 -6.58 3.26
N TYR A 87 -10.50 -5.96 3.37
CA TYR A 87 -9.22 -6.67 3.46
C TYR A 87 -9.18 -7.62 4.66
N LEU A 88 -9.52 -7.12 5.85
CA LEU A 88 -9.55 -7.91 7.08
C LEU A 88 -10.53 -9.09 6.97
N THR A 89 -11.72 -8.85 6.42
CA THR A 89 -12.75 -9.87 6.23
C THR A 89 -12.29 -10.96 5.26
N PHE A 90 -11.85 -10.58 4.06
CA PHE A 90 -11.44 -11.57 3.06
C PHE A 90 -10.14 -12.28 3.42
N THR A 91 -9.22 -11.62 4.11
CA THR A 91 -8.02 -12.26 4.67
C THR A 91 -8.41 -13.33 5.71
N TYR A 92 -9.34 -13.04 6.60
CA TYR A 92 -9.87 -14.05 7.54
C TYR A 92 -10.50 -15.24 6.82
N LEU A 93 -11.40 -14.98 5.87
CA LEU A 93 -12.07 -16.04 5.12
C LEU A 93 -11.08 -16.91 4.34
N LEU A 94 -10.08 -16.28 3.72
CA LEU A 94 -9.02 -16.95 2.99
C LEU A 94 -8.15 -17.80 3.90
N CYS A 95 -7.59 -17.22 4.96
CA CYS A 95 -6.69 -17.92 5.88
C CYS A 95 -7.41 -19.09 6.58
N ARG A 96 -8.67 -18.89 6.99
CA ARG A 96 -9.48 -19.96 7.54
C ARG A 96 -9.72 -21.11 6.55
N LYS A 97 -9.95 -20.76 5.27
CA LYS A 97 -10.11 -21.77 4.22
C LYS A 97 -8.83 -22.56 3.96
N LEU A 98 -7.68 -21.87 3.96
CA LEU A 98 -6.38 -22.50 3.68
C LEU A 98 -5.84 -23.31 4.85
N PHE A 99 -5.96 -22.82 6.08
CA PHE A 99 -5.28 -23.36 7.26
C PHE A 99 -6.23 -24.00 8.29
N GLY A 100 -7.54 -23.83 8.12
CA GLY A 100 -8.52 -24.28 9.12
C GLY A 100 -8.46 -23.46 10.40
N ASP A 101 -8.96 -24.02 11.51
CA ASP A 101 -8.95 -23.39 12.83
C ASP A 101 -7.72 -23.90 13.61
N GLY A 102 -6.80 -23.03 13.96
CA GLY A 102 -5.59 -23.39 14.72
C GLY A 102 -4.51 -22.33 14.73
N ILE A 103 -3.30 -22.71 15.12
CA ILE A 103 -2.17 -21.78 15.23
C ILE A 103 -1.78 -21.14 13.88
N LEU A 104 -1.90 -21.89 12.78
CA LEU A 104 -1.59 -21.35 11.46
C LEU A 104 -2.58 -20.28 11.02
N LEU A 105 -3.86 -20.38 11.40
CA LEU A 105 -4.83 -19.32 11.19
C LEU A 105 -4.42 -18.06 11.96
N LEU A 106 -4.08 -18.21 13.23
CA LEU A 106 -3.64 -17.09 14.06
C LEU A 106 -2.38 -16.42 13.49
N LEU A 107 -1.37 -17.21 13.17
CA LEU A 107 -0.11 -16.70 12.61
C LEU A 107 -0.33 -16.00 11.26
N SER A 108 -1.12 -16.60 10.36
CA SER A 108 -1.40 -15.97 9.05
C SER A 108 -2.13 -14.64 9.19
N ILE A 109 -3.14 -14.56 10.06
CA ILE A 109 -3.87 -13.31 10.33
C ILE A 109 -2.94 -12.28 10.97
N ALA A 110 -2.15 -12.68 11.96
CA ALA A 110 -1.21 -11.77 12.60
C ALA A 110 -0.18 -11.22 11.60
N MET A 111 0.44 -12.07 10.79
CA MET A 111 1.43 -11.65 9.78
C MET A 111 0.85 -10.74 8.69
N LEU A 112 -0.41 -10.95 8.31
CA LEU A 112 -1.06 -10.20 7.23
C LEU A 112 -1.72 -8.90 7.71
N CYS A 113 -2.24 -8.89 8.94
CA CYS A 113 -3.04 -7.76 9.44
C CYS A 113 -2.27 -6.85 10.40
N LEU A 114 -1.19 -7.35 11.06
CA LEU A 114 -0.37 -6.54 11.96
C LEU A 114 0.90 -5.99 11.29
N ASN A 115 1.14 -6.32 10.03
CA ASN A 115 2.28 -5.74 9.30
C ASN A 115 2.17 -4.20 9.30
N PRO A 116 3.20 -3.46 9.77
CA PRO A 116 3.13 -2.02 9.94
C PRO A 116 2.83 -1.26 8.65
N LEU A 117 3.43 -1.70 7.52
CA LEU A 117 3.19 -1.10 6.21
C LEU A 117 1.73 -1.30 5.75
N VAL A 118 1.16 -2.49 5.98
CA VAL A 118 -0.26 -2.76 5.68
C VAL A 118 -1.17 -1.88 6.54
N MET A 119 -0.86 -1.75 7.83
CA MET A 119 -1.65 -0.94 8.76
C MET A 119 -1.64 0.55 8.41
N ASP A 120 -0.52 1.09 7.95
CA ASP A 120 -0.44 2.48 7.49
C ASP A 120 -1.42 2.72 6.34
N PHE A 121 -1.38 1.86 5.32
CA PHE A 121 -2.20 2.04 4.14
C PHE A 121 -3.65 1.56 4.27
N MET A 122 -4.01 0.89 5.35
CA MET A 122 -5.42 0.71 5.73
C MET A 122 -6.06 2.01 6.21
N ALA A 123 -5.31 2.91 6.85
CA ALA A 123 -5.82 4.16 7.40
C ALA A 123 -5.62 5.35 6.44
N ALA A 124 -4.53 5.37 5.68
CA ALA A 124 -4.23 6.48 4.76
C ALA A 124 -5.27 6.62 3.64
N GLY A 125 -5.63 7.86 3.32
CA GLY A 125 -6.61 8.22 2.29
C GLY A 125 -6.09 8.01 0.86
N ARG A 126 -5.76 6.76 0.53
CA ARG A 126 -5.20 6.33 -0.76
C ARG A 126 -5.86 5.02 -1.23
N GLY A 127 -5.73 4.70 -2.51
CA GLY A 127 -6.37 3.53 -3.12
C GLY A 127 -5.84 2.16 -2.68
N TYR A 128 -4.75 2.12 -1.92
CA TYR A 128 -4.07 0.85 -1.57
C TYR A 128 -4.97 -0.09 -0.75
N SER A 129 -5.66 0.42 0.26
CA SER A 129 -6.56 -0.37 1.10
C SER A 129 -7.68 -1.02 0.30
N LEU A 130 -8.35 -0.23 -0.57
CA LEU A 130 -9.37 -0.75 -1.49
C LEU A 130 -8.78 -1.80 -2.46
N GLY A 131 -7.61 -1.50 -3.05
CA GLY A 131 -6.92 -2.42 -3.94
C GLY A 131 -6.62 -3.75 -3.29
N MET A 132 -6.10 -3.73 -2.06
CA MET A 132 -5.80 -4.93 -1.27
C MET A 132 -7.07 -5.69 -0.87
N ALA A 133 -8.17 -4.99 -0.57
CA ALA A 133 -9.46 -5.64 -0.26
C ALA A 133 -10.00 -6.42 -1.45
N PHE A 134 -10.03 -5.82 -2.63
CA PHE A 134 -10.46 -6.48 -3.86
C PHE A 134 -9.52 -7.61 -4.26
N LEU A 135 -8.21 -7.43 -4.08
CA LEU A 135 -7.22 -8.48 -4.32
C LEU A 135 -7.45 -9.68 -3.39
N ALA A 136 -7.64 -9.45 -2.10
CA ALA A 136 -7.93 -10.51 -1.12
C ALA A 136 -9.24 -11.24 -1.42
N ALA A 137 -10.28 -10.51 -1.85
CA ALA A 137 -11.55 -11.08 -2.30
C ALA A 137 -11.36 -11.98 -3.53
N ALA A 138 -10.63 -11.50 -4.53
CA ALA A 138 -10.30 -12.29 -5.73
C ALA A 138 -9.52 -13.56 -5.38
N ILE A 139 -8.48 -13.44 -4.55
CA ILE A 139 -7.66 -14.58 -4.08
C ILE A 139 -8.53 -15.60 -3.34
N PHE A 140 -9.45 -15.15 -2.46
CA PHE A 140 -10.36 -16.05 -1.76
C PHE A 140 -11.25 -16.85 -2.72
N ILE A 141 -11.80 -16.20 -3.76
CA ILE A 141 -12.63 -16.86 -4.76
C ILE A 141 -11.81 -17.83 -5.61
N LEU A 142 -10.61 -17.39 -6.06
CA LEU A 142 -9.70 -18.26 -6.81
C LEU A 142 -9.27 -19.48 -5.99
N ALA A 143 -9.00 -19.33 -4.69
CA ALA A 143 -8.74 -20.46 -3.80
C ALA A 143 -9.94 -21.41 -3.67
N ARG A 144 -11.19 -20.91 -3.79
CA ARG A 144 -12.37 -21.77 -3.86
C ARG A 144 -12.42 -22.57 -5.16
N LEU A 145 -12.11 -21.93 -6.28
CA LEU A 145 -12.05 -22.57 -7.59
C LEU A 145 -10.95 -23.63 -7.66
N VAL A 146 -9.74 -23.30 -7.23
CA VAL A 146 -8.60 -24.24 -7.15
C VAL A 146 -8.94 -25.48 -6.30
N ALA A 147 -9.73 -25.31 -5.22
CA ALA A 147 -10.17 -26.43 -4.39
C ALA A 147 -11.17 -27.37 -5.05
N ARG A 148 -11.82 -26.95 -6.13
CA ARG A 148 -12.75 -27.81 -6.91
C ARG A 148 -12.02 -28.71 -7.91
N GLY A 149 -10.74 -28.43 -8.19
CA GLY A 149 -9.92 -29.17 -9.15
C GLY A 149 -9.91 -28.53 -10.54
N THR A 150 -9.81 -29.37 -11.59
CA THR A 150 -9.78 -28.88 -12.98
C THR A 150 -11.02 -28.09 -13.36
N PHE A 151 -10.81 -27.08 -14.19
CA PHE A 151 -11.87 -26.22 -14.67
C PHE A 151 -12.88 -26.99 -15.52
N ASN A 152 -14.11 -27.12 -15.00
CA ASN A 152 -15.18 -27.82 -15.71
C ASN A 152 -15.99 -26.84 -16.57
N PRO A 153 -16.04 -27.07 -17.91
CA PRO A 153 -16.85 -26.25 -18.84
C PRO A 153 -18.34 -26.21 -18.51
N ASP A 154 -18.88 -27.24 -17.85
CA ASP A 154 -20.30 -27.39 -17.56
C ASP A 154 -20.68 -26.94 -16.13
N ASP A 155 -19.78 -26.23 -15.40
CA ASP A 155 -20.03 -25.74 -14.04
C ASP A 155 -20.47 -24.25 -14.03
N PRO A 156 -21.80 -23.94 -14.02
CA PRO A 156 -22.27 -22.56 -13.96
C PRO A 156 -21.83 -21.80 -12.68
N ALA A 157 -21.66 -22.53 -11.57
CA ALA A 157 -21.19 -21.94 -10.32
C ALA A 157 -19.70 -21.55 -10.42
N GLY A 158 -18.91 -22.38 -11.13
CA GLY A 158 -17.53 -22.06 -11.47
C GLY A 158 -17.43 -20.84 -12.40
N HIS A 159 -18.27 -20.74 -13.41
CA HIS A 159 -18.32 -19.59 -14.31
C HIS A 159 -18.63 -18.29 -13.55
N ARG A 160 -19.64 -18.30 -12.66
CA ARG A 160 -19.96 -17.15 -11.82
C ARG A 160 -18.81 -16.77 -10.91
N ASP A 161 -18.18 -17.73 -10.24
CA ASP A 161 -17.03 -17.48 -9.36
C ASP A 161 -15.84 -16.89 -10.17
N CYS A 162 -15.57 -17.38 -11.39
CA CYS A 162 -14.59 -16.82 -12.31
C CYS A 162 -14.88 -15.34 -12.65
N THR A 163 -16.12 -15.05 -13.01
CA THR A 163 -16.57 -13.68 -13.35
C THR A 163 -16.39 -12.74 -12.16
N ILE A 164 -16.79 -13.16 -10.96
CA ILE A 164 -16.65 -12.34 -9.75
C ILE A 164 -15.17 -12.12 -9.40
N ALA A 165 -14.33 -13.17 -9.49
CA ALA A 165 -12.88 -13.03 -9.24
C ALA A 165 -12.25 -12.05 -10.23
N SER A 166 -12.59 -12.15 -11.51
CA SER A 166 -12.13 -11.26 -12.58
C SER A 166 -12.51 -9.80 -12.33
N ILE A 167 -13.77 -9.55 -11.96
CA ILE A 167 -14.24 -8.20 -11.61
C ILE A 167 -13.46 -7.66 -10.40
N PHE A 168 -13.24 -8.45 -9.36
CA PHE A 168 -12.46 -8.01 -8.21
C PHE A 168 -10.99 -7.73 -8.56
N LEU A 169 -10.37 -8.50 -9.44
CA LEU A 169 -9.02 -8.18 -9.94
C LEU A 169 -9.01 -6.84 -10.68
N ALA A 170 -10.00 -6.58 -11.54
CA ALA A 170 -10.11 -5.31 -12.25
C ALA A 170 -10.33 -4.11 -11.30
N LEU A 171 -11.22 -4.26 -10.30
CA LEU A 171 -11.43 -3.23 -9.27
C LEU A 171 -10.17 -3.00 -8.42
N SER A 172 -9.40 -4.06 -8.14
CA SER A 172 -8.11 -3.96 -7.46
C SER A 172 -7.12 -3.11 -8.26
N VAL A 173 -7.01 -3.34 -9.56
CA VAL A 173 -6.17 -2.55 -10.48
C VAL A 173 -6.67 -1.10 -10.58
N ALA A 174 -7.99 -0.89 -10.68
CA ALA A 174 -8.58 0.45 -10.75
C ALA A 174 -8.37 1.26 -9.46
N ALA A 175 -8.27 0.58 -8.31
CA ALA A 175 -7.93 1.20 -7.03
C ALA A 175 -6.42 1.47 -6.87
N SER A 176 -5.56 0.63 -7.44
CA SER A 176 -4.11 0.82 -7.47
C SER A 176 -3.50 0.12 -8.68
N LEU A 177 -2.93 0.88 -9.61
CA LEU A 177 -2.37 0.34 -10.87
C LEU A 177 -1.29 -0.71 -10.64
N THR A 178 -0.53 -0.63 -9.56
CA THR A 178 0.51 -1.62 -9.23
C THR A 178 -0.06 -3.02 -9.00
N ASN A 179 -1.34 -3.13 -8.67
CA ASN A 179 -2.03 -4.41 -8.55
C ASN A 179 -2.25 -5.13 -9.90
N LEU A 180 -1.84 -4.53 -11.01
CA LEU A 180 -1.77 -5.24 -12.29
C LEU A 180 -0.80 -6.44 -12.24
N PHE A 181 0.33 -6.31 -11.53
CA PHE A 181 1.30 -7.40 -11.36
C PHE A 181 0.68 -8.61 -10.65
N PRO A 182 0.12 -8.50 -9.43
CA PRO A 182 -0.52 -9.64 -8.78
C PRO A 182 -1.78 -10.12 -9.52
N ALA A 183 -2.56 -9.23 -10.17
CA ALA A 183 -3.73 -9.65 -10.95
C ALA A 183 -3.33 -10.53 -12.14
N ALA A 184 -2.32 -10.13 -12.91
CA ALA A 184 -1.78 -10.92 -14.01
C ALA A 184 -1.16 -12.24 -13.51
N SER A 185 -0.39 -12.20 -12.42
CA SER A 185 0.24 -13.40 -11.85
C SER A 185 -0.78 -14.43 -11.34
N LEU A 186 -1.85 -13.97 -10.71
CA LEU A 186 -2.95 -14.84 -10.26
C LEU A 186 -3.72 -15.44 -11.44
N ALA A 187 -3.93 -14.67 -12.52
CA ALA A 187 -4.54 -15.17 -13.74
C ALA A 187 -3.68 -16.26 -14.40
N LEU A 188 -2.36 -16.03 -14.50
CA LEU A 188 -1.40 -17.01 -15.02
C LEU A 188 -1.35 -18.27 -14.15
N ALA A 189 -1.29 -18.11 -12.82
CA ALA A 189 -1.29 -19.24 -11.89
C ALA A 189 -2.59 -20.05 -11.97
N PHE A 190 -3.74 -19.38 -12.08
CA PHE A 190 -5.02 -20.03 -12.24
C PHE A 190 -5.10 -20.78 -13.57
N LEU A 191 -4.66 -20.17 -14.67
CA LEU A 191 -4.57 -20.82 -15.96
C LEU A 191 -3.66 -22.06 -15.91
N ALA A 192 -2.48 -21.95 -15.30
CA ALA A 192 -1.53 -23.05 -15.20
C ALA A 192 -2.05 -24.26 -14.41
N ILE A 193 -2.96 -24.06 -13.44
CA ILE A 193 -3.46 -25.11 -12.55
C ILE A 193 -4.84 -25.61 -12.96
N ALA A 194 -5.68 -24.74 -13.52
CA ALA A 194 -7.03 -25.10 -13.97
C ALA A 194 -7.02 -26.00 -15.22
N PHE A 195 -5.88 -26.05 -15.95
CA PHE A 195 -5.71 -26.84 -17.17
C PHE A 195 -4.73 -27.99 -16.93
N GLU A 196 -5.06 -29.18 -17.43
CA GLU A 196 -4.22 -30.38 -17.37
C GLU A 196 -3.26 -30.44 -18.56
N TRP A 197 -2.23 -29.59 -18.54
CA TRP A 197 -1.20 -29.60 -19.58
C TRP A 197 -0.32 -30.87 -19.50
N PRO A 198 -0.01 -31.58 -20.62
CA PRO A 198 -0.40 -31.31 -22.02
C PRO A 198 -1.69 -32.01 -22.48
N ARG A 199 -2.46 -32.66 -21.59
CA ARG A 199 -3.68 -33.41 -21.95
C ARG A 199 -4.78 -32.55 -22.58
N ASP A 200 -4.75 -31.24 -22.29
CA ASP A 200 -5.70 -30.27 -22.82
C ASP A 200 -5.34 -29.73 -24.22
N PHE A 201 -4.34 -30.31 -24.90
CA PHE A 201 -4.11 -30.03 -26.32
C PHE A 201 -5.15 -30.79 -27.18
N GLY A 202 -6.32 -30.18 -27.38
CA GLY A 202 -7.41 -30.73 -28.17
C GLY A 202 -8.68 -29.90 -28.09
N PRO A 203 -9.78 -30.38 -28.71
CA PRO A 203 -11.05 -29.65 -28.74
C PRO A 203 -11.58 -29.28 -27.36
N LEU A 204 -11.43 -30.16 -26.36
CA LEU A 204 -11.86 -29.92 -24.99
C LEU A 204 -11.03 -28.81 -24.32
N GLY A 205 -9.73 -28.79 -24.55
CA GLY A 205 -8.87 -27.71 -24.06
C GLY A 205 -9.17 -26.37 -24.72
N ALA A 206 -9.45 -26.36 -26.03
CA ALA A 206 -9.89 -25.16 -26.73
C ALA A 206 -11.22 -24.63 -26.16
N LEU A 207 -12.18 -25.52 -25.84
CA LEU A 207 -13.44 -25.14 -25.18
C LEU A 207 -13.19 -24.55 -23.80
N ARG A 208 -12.36 -25.21 -22.96
CA ARG A 208 -11.99 -24.70 -21.63
C ARG A 208 -11.34 -23.32 -21.73
N LEU A 209 -10.40 -23.11 -22.66
CA LEU A 209 -9.74 -21.84 -22.88
C LEU A 209 -10.73 -20.74 -23.30
N ARG A 210 -11.68 -21.07 -24.20
CA ARG A 210 -12.74 -20.13 -24.63
C ARG A 210 -13.61 -19.72 -23.44
N ILE A 211 -14.03 -20.67 -22.60
CA ILE A 211 -14.85 -20.41 -21.43
C ILE A 211 -14.07 -19.60 -20.38
N PHE A 212 -12.80 -19.92 -20.17
CA PHE A 212 -11.90 -19.13 -19.32
C PHE A 212 -11.79 -17.69 -19.83
N ALA A 213 -11.57 -17.49 -21.12
CA ALA A 213 -11.51 -16.15 -21.71
C ALA A 213 -12.84 -15.41 -21.54
N GLN A 214 -13.98 -16.08 -21.73
CA GLN A 214 -15.31 -15.50 -21.65
C GLN A 214 -15.71 -15.11 -20.21
N TYR A 215 -15.43 -15.96 -19.23
CA TYR A 215 -15.90 -15.76 -17.85
C TYR A 215 -14.83 -15.23 -16.89
N PHE A 216 -13.56 -15.32 -17.25
CA PHE A 216 -12.48 -14.82 -16.41
C PHE A 216 -11.73 -13.62 -17.01
N ILE A 217 -11.38 -13.65 -18.30
CA ILE A 217 -10.63 -12.52 -18.89
C ILE A 217 -11.54 -11.37 -19.27
N ALA A 218 -12.60 -11.65 -20.07
CA ALA A 218 -13.43 -10.61 -20.64
C ALA A 218 -14.14 -9.69 -19.61
N PRO A 219 -14.74 -10.19 -18.52
CA PRO A 219 -15.39 -9.32 -17.53
C PRO A 219 -14.40 -8.37 -16.84
N GLY A 220 -13.20 -8.85 -16.48
CA GLY A 220 -12.16 -8.04 -15.85
C GLY A 220 -11.63 -6.98 -16.79
N VAL A 221 -11.32 -7.35 -18.03
CA VAL A 221 -10.88 -6.39 -19.05
C VAL A 221 -11.94 -5.34 -19.31
N PHE A 222 -13.21 -5.74 -19.44
CA PHE A 222 -14.31 -4.80 -19.66
C PHE A 222 -14.45 -3.79 -18.50
N ILE A 223 -14.51 -4.26 -17.27
CA ILE A 223 -14.65 -3.39 -16.08
C ILE A 223 -13.39 -2.53 -15.90
N GLY A 224 -12.20 -3.11 -16.06
CA GLY A 224 -10.94 -2.38 -15.96
C GLY A 224 -10.85 -1.26 -16.99
N LEU A 225 -11.14 -1.54 -18.25
CA LEU A 225 -11.16 -0.52 -19.31
C LEU A 225 -12.27 0.51 -19.08
N PHE A 226 -13.47 0.09 -18.68
CA PHE A 226 -14.56 1.02 -18.42
C PHE A 226 -14.20 2.07 -17.38
N ILE A 227 -13.51 1.68 -16.29
CA ILE A 227 -13.11 2.60 -15.23
C ILE A 227 -11.85 3.39 -15.61
N LEU A 228 -10.87 2.73 -16.23
CA LEU A 228 -9.55 3.31 -16.45
C LEU A 228 -9.37 3.95 -17.82
N TRP A 229 -10.28 3.72 -18.78
CA TRP A 229 -10.13 4.24 -20.14
C TRP A 229 -9.88 5.76 -20.21
N PRO A 230 -10.67 6.63 -19.53
CA PRO A 230 -10.44 8.07 -19.59
C PRO A 230 -9.09 8.49 -19.00
N PHE A 231 -8.58 7.69 -18.06
CA PHE A 231 -7.27 7.87 -17.45
C PHE A 231 -6.17 7.40 -18.41
N LEU A 232 -6.30 6.20 -19.00
CA LEU A 232 -5.26 5.57 -19.82
C LEU A 232 -4.97 6.33 -21.12
N ILE A 233 -5.99 6.91 -21.77
CA ILE A 233 -5.81 7.70 -22.99
C ILE A 233 -4.99 8.97 -22.79
N GLN A 234 -4.89 9.46 -21.55
CA GLN A 234 -4.07 10.61 -21.18
C GLN A 234 -2.65 10.22 -20.75
N ALA A 235 -2.40 8.91 -20.57
CA ALA A 235 -1.14 8.41 -20.03
C ALA A 235 0.03 8.71 -20.95
N ARG A 236 1.11 9.23 -20.38
CA ARG A 236 2.39 9.43 -21.07
C ARG A 236 3.47 8.58 -20.40
N PRO A 237 4.33 7.87 -21.18
CA PRO A 237 5.38 7.01 -20.60
C PRO A 237 6.25 7.71 -19.57
N ALA A 238 6.64 8.97 -19.81
CA ALA A 238 7.46 9.77 -18.90
C ALA A 238 6.83 10.03 -17.52
N GLN A 239 5.54 9.76 -17.34
CA GLN A 239 4.85 9.94 -16.06
C GLN A 239 4.87 8.71 -15.17
N PHE A 240 5.36 7.56 -15.65
CA PHE A 240 5.54 6.32 -14.87
C PHE A 240 6.94 6.23 -14.27
N HIS A 241 7.40 7.30 -13.63
CA HIS A 241 8.73 7.41 -13.03
C HIS A 241 8.79 6.98 -11.56
N MET A 242 7.65 6.65 -10.96
CA MET A 242 7.60 6.22 -9.55
C MET A 242 8.25 4.85 -9.37
N GLY A 243 9.07 4.70 -8.32
CA GLY A 243 9.84 3.50 -8.03
C GLY A 243 11.35 3.74 -8.10
N ILE A 244 12.12 2.69 -7.95
CA ILE A 244 13.60 2.73 -7.93
C ILE A 244 14.15 1.88 -9.09
N PRO A 245 15.16 2.35 -9.84
CA PRO A 245 15.72 1.60 -10.97
C PRO A 245 16.56 0.39 -10.51
N GLN A 246 17.15 0.41 -9.31
CA GLN A 246 17.96 -0.69 -8.79
C GLN A 246 17.10 -1.66 -7.96
N ALA A 247 17.15 -2.96 -8.32
CA ALA A 247 16.40 -4.00 -7.60
C ALA A 247 16.83 -4.13 -6.13
N SER A 248 18.13 -4.00 -5.83
CA SER A 248 18.64 -4.05 -4.45
C SER A 248 18.03 -2.97 -3.56
N ASP A 249 17.94 -1.75 -4.08
CA ASP A 249 17.42 -0.60 -3.33
C ASP A 249 15.90 -0.69 -3.16
N ALA A 250 15.19 -1.19 -4.17
CA ALA A 250 13.76 -1.46 -4.06
C ALA A 250 13.46 -2.56 -3.02
N LEU A 251 14.26 -3.64 -3.01
CA LEU A 251 14.15 -4.70 -2.00
C LEU A 251 14.51 -4.18 -0.60
N ARG A 252 15.52 -3.31 -0.48
CA ARG A 252 15.91 -2.67 0.78
C ARG A 252 14.78 -1.80 1.32
N ASP A 253 14.19 -0.96 0.48
CA ASP A 253 13.05 -0.12 0.86
C ASP A 253 11.86 -0.97 1.32
N PHE A 254 11.53 -2.03 0.58
CA PHE A 254 10.43 -2.93 0.96
C PHE A 254 10.70 -3.67 2.27
N PHE A 255 11.94 -4.17 2.48
CA PHE A 255 12.33 -4.85 3.71
C PHE A 255 12.25 -3.90 4.92
N ASN A 256 12.84 -2.72 4.78
CA ASN A 256 12.83 -1.70 5.82
C ASN A 256 11.40 -1.26 6.16
N SER A 257 10.56 -1.07 5.15
CA SER A 257 9.18 -0.65 5.35
C SER A 257 8.28 -1.72 5.97
N SER A 258 8.59 -3.02 5.76
CA SER A 258 7.75 -4.14 6.20
C SER A 258 8.23 -4.81 7.49
N PHE A 259 9.55 -4.87 7.73
CA PHE A 259 10.16 -5.66 8.81
C PHE A 259 11.09 -4.86 9.71
N LEU A 260 11.54 -3.70 9.29
CA LEU A 260 12.41 -2.83 10.10
C LEU A 260 11.79 -1.44 10.24
N TYR A 261 10.48 -1.39 10.24
CA TYR A 261 9.68 -0.16 10.22
C TYR A 261 10.15 0.89 11.25
N LYS A 262 10.46 0.49 12.49
CA LYS A 262 10.95 1.38 13.54
C LYS A 262 12.47 1.58 13.54
N TRP A 263 13.22 0.57 13.03
CA TRP A 263 14.65 0.50 13.26
C TRP A 263 15.51 1.23 12.22
N THR A 264 14.96 1.50 11.05
CA THR A 264 15.69 2.06 9.91
C THR A 264 15.60 3.58 9.77
N GLY A 265 15.56 4.28 10.90
CA GLY A 265 15.71 5.74 10.98
C GLY A 265 14.48 6.51 10.53
N ASP A 266 13.80 7.10 11.47
CA ASP A 266 12.50 7.74 11.27
C ASP A 266 12.59 9.22 10.93
N VAL A 267 13.74 9.71 10.55
CA VAL A 267 13.85 11.10 10.16
C VAL A 267 13.69 11.23 8.65
N TYR A 268 12.45 11.20 8.21
CA TYR A 268 12.11 11.80 6.93
C TYR A 268 12.33 13.30 7.06
N SER A 269 13.51 13.77 6.68
CA SER A 269 13.71 15.19 6.50
C SER A 269 12.95 15.62 5.25
N PRO A 270 12.05 16.62 5.32
CA PRO A 270 11.36 17.14 4.14
C PRO A 270 12.32 17.59 3.04
N SER A 271 13.56 17.90 3.40
CA SER A 271 14.61 18.34 2.46
C SER A 271 15.46 17.22 1.88
N LEU A 272 15.46 16.01 2.50
CA LEU A 272 16.41 14.94 2.16
C LEU A 272 15.70 13.62 1.76
N GLY A 273 14.37 13.54 1.86
CA GLY A 273 13.66 12.28 1.70
C GLY A 273 13.93 11.31 2.87
N ALA A 274 13.76 10.01 2.67
CA ALA A 274 14.15 9.01 3.68
C ALA A 274 15.67 9.10 3.89
N VAL A 275 16.09 9.50 5.09
CA VAL A 275 17.51 9.47 5.44
C VAL A 275 17.91 8.00 5.56
N PRO A 276 18.80 7.50 4.68
CA PRO A 276 19.28 6.14 4.82
C PRO A 276 19.99 5.98 6.15
N PRO A 277 20.03 4.76 6.72
CA PRO A 277 20.84 4.48 7.89
C PRO A 277 22.27 4.96 7.69
N SER A 278 22.90 5.49 8.73
CA SER A 278 24.29 5.95 8.65
C SER A 278 25.20 4.82 8.14
N PRO A 279 26.13 5.11 7.21
CA PRO A 279 27.05 4.11 6.69
C PRO A 279 27.77 3.35 7.81
N GLY A 280 27.79 2.01 7.74
CA GLY A 280 28.39 1.13 8.73
C GLY A 280 27.56 0.90 10.00
N SER A 281 26.36 1.50 10.10
CA SER A 281 25.46 1.28 11.23
C SER A 281 24.92 -0.16 11.29
N TRP A 282 24.44 -0.60 12.46
CA TRP A 282 23.81 -1.92 12.58
C TRP A 282 22.49 -1.99 11.78
N GLN A 283 21.78 -0.88 11.62
CA GLN A 283 20.56 -0.78 10.83
C GLN A 283 20.84 -1.02 9.34
N GLU A 284 21.91 -0.43 8.81
CA GLU A 284 22.34 -0.66 7.42
C GLU A 284 22.71 -2.13 7.22
N ARG A 285 23.52 -2.72 8.12
CA ARG A 285 23.88 -4.15 8.05
C ARG A 285 22.65 -5.05 8.10
N LEU A 286 21.68 -4.74 8.96
CA LEU A 286 20.45 -5.52 9.06
C LEU A 286 19.61 -5.42 7.78
N SER A 287 19.54 -4.23 7.16
CA SER A 287 18.92 -4.03 5.85
C SER A 287 19.63 -4.84 4.77
N ASP A 288 20.96 -4.87 4.76
CA ASP A 288 21.76 -5.66 3.82
C ASP A 288 21.51 -7.15 3.99
N TYR A 289 21.45 -7.65 5.23
CA TYR A 289 21.04 -9.05 5.48
C TYR A 289 19.65 -9.34 4.97
N GLY A 290 18.71 -8.41 5.10
CA GLY A 290 17.38 -8.53 4.50
C GLY A 290 17.43 -8.75 3.00
N VAL A 291 18.14 -7.89 2.30
CA VAL A 291 18.24 -7.88 0.83
C VAL A 291 19.03 -9.09 0.30
N TYR A 292 20.23 -9.32 0.84
CA TYR A 292 21.17 -10.27 0.25
C TYR A 292 21.10 -11.68 0.84
N VAL A 293 20.44 -11.87 1.97
CA VAL A 293 20.31 -13.18 2.62
C VAL A 293 18.84 -13.58 2.80
N ILE A 294 18.04 -12.78 3.50
CA ILE A 294 16.67 -13.18 3.87
C ILE A 294 15.77 -13.34 2.65
N PHE A 295 15.71 -12.34 1.76
CA PHE A 295 14.86 -12.44 0.56
C PHE A 295 15.25 -13.57 -0.38
N PRO A 296 16.54 -13.76 -0.75
CA PRO A 296 16.94 -14.90 -1.54
C PRO A 296 16.60 -16.23 -0.88
N LEU A 297 16.77 -16.36 0.45
CA LEU A 297 16.41 -17.58 1.17
C LEU A 297 14.91 -17.83 1.19
N VAL A 298 14.09 -16.80 1.39
CA VAL A 298 12.61 -16.91 1.34
C VAL A 298 12.17 -17.29 -0.07
N PHE A 299 12.72 -16.65 -1.09
CA PHE A 299 12.42 -16.97 -2.48
C PHE A 299 12.84 -18.41 -2.82
N LEU A 300 14.04 -18.81 -2.45
CA LEU A 300 14.55 -20.16 -2.64
C LEU A 300 13.70 -21.20 -1.89
N PHE A 301 13.30 -20.89 -0.67
CA PHE A 301 12.43 -21.75 0.14
C PHE A 301 11.08 -21.98 -0.56
N VAL A 302 10.44 -20.94 -1.05
CA VAL A 302 9.17 -21.05 -1.79
C VAL A 302 9.39 -21.81 -3.11
N PHE A 303 10.46 -21.53 -3.83
CA PHE A 303 10.79 -22.17 -5.10
C PHE A 303 11.07 -23.66 -4.96
N LEU A 304 11.96 -24.05 -4.04
CA LEU A 304 12.29 -25.45 -3.78
C LEU A 304 11.10 -26.22 -3.19
N GLY A 305 10.34 -25.56 -2.30
CA GLY A 305 9.09 -26.10 -1.78
C GLY A 305 8.09 -26.38 -2.89
N LEU A 306 7.96 -25.47 -3.86
CA LEU A 306 7.10 -25.64 -5.02
C LEU A 306 7.56 -26.81 -5.91
N ILE A 307 8.87 -26.92 -6.21
CA ILE A 307 9.43 -28.07 -6.95
C ILE A 307 9.11 -29.38 -6.22
N SER A 308 9.30 -29.43 -4.91
CA SER A 308 8.99 -30.62 -4.10
C SER A 308 7.50 -31.01 -4.22
N VAL A 309 6.60 -30.02 -4.20
CA VAL A 309 5.15 -30.22 -4.32
C VAL A 309 4.75 -30.66 -5.73
N PHE A 310 5.44 -30.22 -6.79
CA PHE A 310 5.19 -30.68 -8.15
C PHE A 310 5.65 -32.12 -8.38
N ARG A 311 6.79 -32.52 -7.78
CA ARG A 311 7.35 -33.87 -7.94
C ARG A 311 6.60 -34.98 -7.20
N SER A 312 5.86 -34.62 -6.15
CA SER A 312 5.14 -35.63 -5.35
C SER A 312 3.68 -35.22 -5.15
N SER A 313 2.78 -35.92 -5.84
CA SER A 313 1.35 -35.83 -5.56
C SER A 313 0.99 -36.92 -4.53
N ILE A 314 0.67 -36.51 -3.30
CA ILE A 314 0.09 -37.41 -2.31
C ILE A 314 -1.43 -37.36 -2.52
N GLU A 315 -2.04 -38.46 -2.97
CA GLU A 315 -3.47 -38.51 -3.31
C GLU A 315 -4.38 -38.02 -2.18
N SER A 316 -4.04 -38.34 -0.93
CA SER A 316 -4.82 -37.92 0.25
C SER A 316 -4.79 -36.39 0.53
N ARG A 317 -3.96 -35.61 -0.17
CA ARG A 317 -3.75 -34.15 0.06
C ARG A 317 -3.82 -33.34 -1.22
N GLN A 318 -4.58 -33.77 -2.20
CA GLN A 318 -4.67 -33.08 -3.49
C GLN A 318 -5.03 -31.59 -3.38
N ARG A 319 -5.93 -31.23 -2.46
CA ARG A 319 -6.40 -29.85 -2.25
C ARG A 319 -5.29 -28.96 -1.69
N GLU A 320 -4.58 -29.43 -0.68
CA GLU A 320 -3.46 -28.70 -0.07
C GLU A 320 -2.31 -28.50 -1.06
N THR A 321 -2.03 -29.52 -1.84
CA THR A 321 -1.05 -29.51 -2.92
C THR A 321 -1.44 -28.48 -4.01
N ALA A 322 -2.72 -28.44 -4.38
CA ALA A 322 -3.23 -27.46 -5.35
C ALA A 322 -3.09 -26.02 -4.84
N TYR A 323 -3.35 -25.76 -3.56
CA TYR A 323 -3.11 -24.44 -2.97
C TYR A 323 -1.62 -24.07 -3.00
N CYS A 324 -0.72 -24.97 -2.59
CA CYS A 324 0.71 -24.71 -2.66
C CYS A 324 1.17 -24.35 -4.07
N ARG A 325 0.72 -25.11 -5.07
CA ARG A 325 1.04 -24.86 -6.50
C ARG A 325 0.51 -23.49 -6.93
N PHE A 326 -0.75 -23.21 -6.65
CA PHE A 326 -1.39 -21.95 -7.05
C PHE A 326 -0.67 -20.73 -6.47
N PHE A 327 -0.49 -20.68 -5.17
CA PHE A 327 0.14 -19.53 -4.52
C PHE A 327 1.64 -19.42 -4.84
N GLY A 328 2.34 -20.56 -4.92
CA GLY A 328 3.75 -20.58 -5.29
C GLY A 328 3.99 -20.09 -6.72
N VAL A 329 3.18 -20.57 -7.69
CA VAL A 329 3.24 -20.08 -9.08
C VAL A 329 2.88 -18.60 -9.15
N ALA A 330 1.83 -18.15 -8.44
CA ALA A 330 1.45 -16.75 -8.40
C ALA A 330 2.56 -15.86 -7.84
N ALA A 331 3.21 -16.25 -6.75
CA ALA A 331 4.31 -15.49 -6.14
C ALA A 331 5.51 -15.38 -7.09
N ILE A 332 5.93 -16.49 -7.70
CA ILE A 332 7.05 -16.51 -8.65
C ILE A 332 6.71 -15.71 -9.92
N ALA A 333 5.51 -15.91 -10.48
CA ALA A 333 5.06 -15.16 -11.65
C ALA A 333 4.99 -13.66 -11.38
N CYS A 334 4.60 -13.23 -10.16
CA CYS A 334 4.55 -11.84 -9.79
C CYS A 334 5.95 -11.20 -9.80
N VAL A 335 6.96 -11.88 -9.23
CA VAL A 335 8.35 -11.42 -9.31
C VAL A 335 8.83 -11.39 -10.75
N ALA A 336 8.59 -12.46 -11.53
CA ALA A 336 8.99 -12.54 -12.92
C ALA A 336 8.37 -11.40 -13.76
N LEU A 337 7.08 -11.12 -13.60
CA LEU A 337 6.42 -10.02 -14.31
C LEU A 337 6.98 -8.66 -13.92
N THR A 338 7.31 -8.45 -12.64
CA THR A 338 7.96 -7.22 -12.17
C THR A 338 9.33 -7.03 -12.81
N VAL A 339 10.17 -8.09 -12.83
CA VAL A 339 11.49 -8.05 -13.47
C VAL A 339 11.36 -7.87 -14.99
N LEU A 340 10.46 -8.59 -15.64
CA LEU A 340 10.25 -8.48 -17.09
C LEU A 340 9.74 -7.08 -17.48
N SER A 341 8.87 -6.46 -16.68
CA SER A 341 8.41 -5.09 -16.95
C SER A 341 9.56 -4.09 -16.86
N HIS A 342 10.52 -4.28 -15.95
CA HIS A 342 11.71 -3.46 -15.87
C HIS A 342 12.59 -3.64 -17.12
N ILE A 343 12.90 -4.90 -17.49
CA ILE A 343 13.78 -5.20 -18.62
C ILE A 343 13.19 -4.78 -19.97
N LEU A 344 11.89 -5.04 -20.18
CA LEU A 344 11.26 -4.85 -21.50
C LEU A 344 10.65 -3.46 -21.68
N LEU A 345 10.17 -2.84 -20.60
CA LEU A 345 9.40 -1.60 -20.65
C LEU A 345 10.08 -0.45 -19.88
N ASN A 346 11.26 -0.69 -19.29
CA ASN A 346 12.00 0.26 -18.47
C ASN A 346 11.16 0.86 -17.31
N VAL A 347 10.23 0.06 -16.76
CA VAL A 347 9.44 0.44 -15.59
C VAL A 347 10.30 0.25 -14.34
N ASN A 348 10.36 1.25 -13.48
CA ASN A 348 11.08 1.15 -12.19
C ASN A 348 10.50 0.05 -11.30
N TYR A 349 11.35 -0.55 -10.46
CA TYR A 349 10.90 -1.51 -9.46
C TYR A 349 9.98 -0.85 -8.44
N PRO A 350 8.87 -1.52 -8.06
CA PRO A 350 7.97 -1.00 -7.06
C PRO A 350 8.65 -0.91 -5.69
N VAL A 351 8.24 0.05 -4.88
CA VAL A 351 8.83 0.33 -3.56
C VAL A 351 7.74 0.53 -2.52
N SER A 352 8.03 0.27 -1.24
CA SER A 352 7.17 0.55 -0.10
C SER A 352 5.70 0.20 -0.38
N ARG A 353 4.82 1.19 -0.38
CA ARG A 353 3.38 1.07 -0.63
C ARG A 353 3.00 0.38 -1.95
N THR A 354 3.82 0.52 -2.97
CA THR A 354 3.57 -0.10 -4.27
C THR A 354 3.91 -1.59 -4.30
N CYS A 355 4.55 -2.11 -3.23
CA CYS A 355 4.90 -3.52 -3.02
C CYS A 355 3.92 -4.28 -2.09
N LEU A 356 2.88 -3.63 -1.57
CA LEU A 356 1.96 -4.20 -0.57
C LEU A 356 1.43 -5.59 -0.93
N TYR A 357 1.20 -5.86 -2.20
CA TYR A 357 0.71 -7.15 -2.69
C TYR A 357 1.69 -8.31 -2.53
N PHE A 358 2.99 -8.05 -2.37
CA PHE A 358 3.96 -9.10 -2.06
C PHE A 358 3.73 -9.70 -0.67
N ILE A 359 3.27 -8.90 0.29
CA ILE A 359 3.03 -9.36 1.67
C ILE A 359 2.07 -10.55 1.69
N PRO A 360 0.82 -10.49 1.18
CA PRO A 360 -0.06 -11.64 1.18
C PRO A 360 0.43 -12.79 0.29
N LEU A 361 0.99 -12.51 -0.88
CA LEU A 361 1.45 -13.55 -1.78
C LEU A 361 2.57 -14.39 -1.17
N PHE A 362 3.62 -13.76 -0.63
CA PHE A 362 4.75 -14.48 -0.04
C PHE A 362 4.43 -15.08 1.34
N THR A 363 3.67 -14.37 2.18
CA THR A 363 3.26 -14.91 3.48
C THR A 363 2.42 -16.18 3.32
N ILE A 364 1.41 -16.15 2.45
CA ILE A 364 0.55 -17.33 2.23
C ILE A 364 1.34 -18.46 1.59
N SER A 365 2.15 -18.16 0.56
CA SER A 365 2.98 -19.18 -0.10
C SER A 365 3.97 -19.81 0.88
N GLY A 366 4.67 -19.01 1.68
CA GLY A 366 5.62 -19.49 2.68
C GLY A 366 4.96 -20.37 3.75
N LEU A 367 3.81 -19.96 4.27
CA LEU A 367 3.07 -20.75 5.28
C LEU A 367 2.52 -22.07 4.71
N LEU A 368 2.07 -22.08 3.44
CA LEU A 368 1.62 -23.30 2.77
C LEU A 368 2.79 -24.26 2.54
N VAL A 369 3.93 -23.78 2.06
CA VAL A 369 5.14 -24.57 1.89
C VAL A 369 5.65 -25.09 3.22
N ALA A 370 5.72 -24.23 4.26
CA ALA A 370 6.13 -24.65 5.61
C ALA A 370 5.22 -25.75 6.17
N ARG A 371 3.89 -25.60 6.03
CA ARG A 371 2.93 -26.64 6.44
C ARG A 371 3.19 -27.97 5.74
N GLU A 372 3.46 -27.94 4.44
CA GLU A 372 3.72 -29.12 3.64
C GLU A 372 5.04 -29.79 4.04
N LEU A 373 6.10 -29.01 4.25
CA LEU A 373 7.40 -29.53 4.71
C LEU A 373 7.32 -30.10 6.13
N PHE A 374 6.60 -29.47 7.05
CA PHE A 374 6.39 -29.99 8.41
C PHE A 374 5.63 -31.34 8.42
N PHE A 375 4.77 -31.53 7.42
CA PHE A 375 4.08 -32.81 7.26
C PHE A 375 4.99 -33.89 6.68
N ARG A 376 5.79 -33.56 5.65
CA ARG A 376 6.68 -34.52 4.95
C ARG A 376 7.89 -34.91 5.78
N PHE A 377 8.39 -33.98 6.58
CA PHE A 377 9.63 -34.14 7.33
C PHE A 377 9.43 -33.97 8.86
N PRO A 378 8.58 -34.77 9.50
CA PRO A 378 8.26 -34.61 10.92
C PRO A 378 9.45 -34.86 11.84
N ARG A 379 10.48 -35.62 11.38
CA ARG A 379 11.69 -35.97 12.14
C ARG A 379 12.63 -34.78 12.37
N TYR A 380 12.59 -33.75 11.55
CA TYR A 380 13.53 -32.62 11.63
C TYR A 380 13.11 -31.53 12.63
N HIS A 381 12.05 -31.74 13.40
CA HIS A 381 11.58 -30.76 14.40
C HIS A 381 11.54 -29.30 13.90
N LEU A 382 11.18 -29.08 12.64
CA LEU A 382 11.17 -27.75 12.01
C LEU A 382 10.10 -26.80 12.59
N ARG A 383 9.10 -27.35 13.29
CA ARG A 383 8.01 -26.54 13.89
C ARG A 383 8.50 -25.51 14.91
N PRO A 384 9.40 -25.84 15.88
CA PRO A 384 9.93 -24.85 16.81
C PRO A 384 10.66 -23.70 16.09
N VAL A 385 11.45 -24.01 15.05
CA VAL A 385 12.16 -23.00 14.26
C VAL A 385 11.17 -22.03 13.58
N GLY A 386 10.13 -22.56 12.96
CA GLY A 386 9.06 -21.74 12.35
C GLY A 386 8.35 -20.85 13.37
N LEU A 387 8.10 -21.36 14.59
CA LEU A 387 7.48 -20.59 15.67
C LEU A 387 8.40 -19.47 16.19
N ILE A 388 9.71 -19.72 16.31
CA ILE A 388 10.69 -18.72 16.72
C ILE A 388 10.74 -17.59 15.69
N ILE A 389 10.81 -17.91 14.38
CA ILE A 389 10.80 -16.93 13.32
C ILE A 389 9.50 -16.10 13.36
N ALA A 390 8.35 -16.75 13.49
CA ALA A 390 7.07 -16.08 13.61
C ALA A 390 6.99 -15.16 14.83
N ALA A 391 7.52 -15.61 15.98
CA ALA A 391 7.58 -14.81 17.20
C ALA A 391 8.48 -13.57 17.03
N ALA A 392 9.64 -13.71 16.38
CA ALA A 392 10.52 -12.59 16.08
C ALA A 392 9.85 -11.55 15.17
N VAL A 393 9.17 -11.99 14.11
CA VAL A 393 8.39 -11.09 13.22
C VAL A 393 7.26 -10.40 13.98
N MET A 394 6.53 -11.13 14.84
CA MET A 394 5.46 -10.53 15.65
C MET A 394 5.99 -9.53 16.67
N PHE A 395 7.15 -9.80 17.25
CA PHE A 395 7.82 -8.85 18.15
C PHE A 395 8.18 -7.56 17.42
N ASP A 396 8.79 -7.67 16.22
CA ASP A 396 9.13 -6.51 15.39
C ASP A 396 7.86 -5.70 15.03
N TYR A 397 6.76 -6.35 14.63
CA TYR A 397 5.51 -5.67 14.35
C TYR A 397 4.95 -4.94 15.58
N ALA A 398 4.98 -5.59 16.75
CA ALA A 398 4.48 -4.99 17.99
C ALA A 398 5.29 -3.75 18.41
N VAL A 399 6.60 -3.80 18.24
CA VAL A 399 7.50 -2.66 18.54
C VAL A 399 7.34 -1.53 17.52
N SER A 400 7.01 -1.87 16.28
CA SER A 400 6.85 -0.93 15.16
C SER A 400 5.47 -0.24 15.15
N TRP A 401 4.52 -0.67 15.98
CA TRP A 401 3.20 -0.06 16.05
C TRP A 401 3.25 1.36 16.59
N ASN A 402 2.55 2.26 15.90
CA ASN A 402 2.31 3.62 16.34
C ASN A 402 0.91 4.10 15.94
N THR A 403 0.40 5.12 16.61
CA THR A 403 -0.89 5.75 16.33
C THR A 403 -0.74 7.20 15.87
N GLU A 404 0.47 7.71 15.78
CA GLU A 404 0.74 9.14 15.60
C GLU A 404 0.96 9.53 14.14
N TYR A 405 1.65 8.68 13.35
CA TYR A 405 2.02 9.01 11.98
C TYR A 405 1.95 7.80 11.05
N PHE A 406 1.93 8.06 9.74
CA PHE A 406 2.28 7.09 8.70
C PHE A 406 3.77 7.19 8.44
N ARG A 407 4.49 6.06 8.45
CA ARG A 407 5.95 6.08 8.33
C ARG A 407 6.43 6.86 7.10
N TYR A 408 5.82 6.61 5.94
CA TYR A 408 6.21 7.27 4.69
C TYR A 408 6.00 8.79 4.73
N ASN A 409 5.11 9.26 5.59
CA ASN A 409 4.71 10.64 5.75
C ASN A 409 4.88 11.11 7.21
N ALA A 410 5.92 10.63 7.90
CA ALA A 410 6.13 10.97 9.32
C ALA A 410 6.28 12.49 9.56
N TYR A 411 6.81 13.21 8.58
CA TYR A 411 6.91 14.68 8.63
C TYR A 411 5.54 15.39 8.61
N ASP A 412 4.48 14.74 8.15
CA ASP A 412 3.14 15.33 8.07
C ASP A 412 2.40 15.33 9.41
N VAL A 413 2.94 14.69 10.43
CA VAL A 413 2.34 14.61 11.77
C VAL A 413 1.98 15.99 12.32
N ILE A 414 2.79 16.98 12.00
CA ILE A 414 2.64 18.38 12.47
C ILE A 414 1.76 19.25 11.58
N SER A 415 1.32 18.79 10.41
CA SER A 415 0.64 19.63 9.41
C SER A 415 -0.58 20.38 9.96
N ARG A 416 -1.39 19.72 10.81
CA ARG A 416 -2.51 20.39 11.50
C ARG A 416 -2.02 21.43 12.50
N GLN A 417 -0.95 21.14 13.23
CA GLN A 417 -0.39 22.05 14.23
C GLN A 417 0.19 23.30 13.57
N LEU A 418 0.83 23.16 12.42
CA LEU A 418 1.33 24.30 11.62
C LEU A 418 0.19 25.27 11.31
N PHE A 419 -0.91 24.77 10.75
CA PHE A 419 -2.07 25.59 10.45
C PHE A 419 -2.64 26.26 11.70
N LEU A 420 -2.80 25.52 12.79
CA LEU A 420 -3.35 26.06 14.04
C LEU A 420 -2.43 27.12 14.67
N SER A 421 -1.11 26.97 14.60
CA SER A 421 -0.15 27.96 15.10
C SER A 421 -0.26 29.27 14.33
N ILE A 422 -0.31 29.21 12.99
CA ILE A 422 -0.55 30.39 12.15
C ILE A 422 -1.92 31.01 12.48
N SER A 423 -2.96 30.21 12.61
CA SER A 423 -4.32 30.66 12.91
C SER A 423 -4.39 31.41 14.25
N ASN A 424 -3.82 30.83 15.30
CA ASN A 424 -3.84 31.41 16.64
C ASN A 424 -3.08 32.74 16.69
N ASP A 425 -1.89 32.80 16.06
CA ASP A 425 -1.10 34.05 16.00
C ASP A 425 -1.82 35.12 15.19
N ALA A 426 -2.33 34.78 14.02
CA ALA A 426 -3.05 35.73 13.16
C ALA A 426 -4.28 36.33 13.85
N HIS A 427 -5.07 35.48 14.56
CA HIS A 427 -6.23 35.96 15.33
C HIS A 427 -5.82 36.83 16.52
N SER A 428 -4.78 36.45 17.26
CA SER A 428 -4.27 37.25 18.39
C SER A 428 -3.80 38.65 17.97
N ARG A 429 -3.32 38.77 16.75
CA ARG A 429 -2.86 40.05 16.15
C ARG A 429 -3.98 40.80 15.41
N GLY A 430 -5.17 40.26 15.34
CA GLY A 430 -6.32 40.86 14.65
C GLY A 430 -6.12 40.99 13.13
N LEU A 431 -5.30 40.12 12.51
CA LEU A 431 -5.02 40.16 11.08
C LEU A 431 -6.23 39.67 10.28
N LYS A 432 -6.77 40.54 9.42
CA LYS A 432 -7.93 40.23 8.59
C LYS A 432 -7.59 39.40 7.35
N THR A 433 -6.34 39.50 6.89
CA THR A 433 -5.85 38.75 5.72
C THR A 433 -4.37 38.47 5.93
N VAL A 434 -3.94 37.25 5.69
CA VAL A 434 -2.54 36.85 5.79
C VAL A 434 -2.08 36.12 4.54
N ARG A 435 -0.82 36.28 4.20
CA ARG A 435 -0.10 35.54 3.17
C ARG A 435 0.89 34.61 3.87
N VAL A 436 0.84 33.34 3.52
CA VAL A 436 1.75 32.29 4.00
C VAL A 436 2.53 31.76 2.82
N GLY A 437 3.84 31.68 2.95
CA GLY A 437 4.74 31.14 1.94
C GLY A 437 5.85 30.32 2.59
N GLY A 438 6.67 29.67 1.76
CA GLY A 438 7.81 28.88 2.22
C GLY A 438 8.01 27.59 1.45
N THR A 439 8.43 26.53 2.14
CA THR A 439 8.71 25.26 1.50
C THR A 439 7.45 24.64 0.89
N TRP A 440 7.58 24.13 -0.32
CA TRP A 440 6.48 23.50 -1.09
C TRP A 440 5.90 22.23 -0.42
N TRP A 441 6.65 21.59 0.46
CA TRP A 441 6.23 20.37 1.14
C TRP A 441 4.91 20.49 1.90
N TYR A 442 4.62 21.66 2.45
CA TYR A 442 3.41 21.89 3.25
C TYR A 442 2.34 22.72 2.52
N GLU A 443 2.54 23.02 1.23
CA GLU A 443 1.54 23.73 0.42
C GLU A 443 0.19 23.03 0.40
N PRO A 444 0.10 21.72 0.01
CA PRO A 444 -1.20 21.08 -0.10
C PRO A 444 -1.87 20.86 1.26
N GLU A 445 -1.10 20.58 2.32
CA GLU A 445 -1.64 20.39 3.68
C GLU A 445 -2.23 21.70 4.24
N LEU A 446 -1.52 22.81 4.13
CA LEU A 446 -1.99 24.10 4.61
C LEU A 446 -3.20 24.59 3.78
N ASN A 447 -3.20 24.35 2.47
CA ASN A 447 -4.35 24.61 1.61
C ASN A 447 -5.55 23.73 1.96
N PHE A 448 -5.32 22.45 2.30
CA PHE A 448 -6.36 21.56 2.79
C PHE A 448 -6.98 22.08 4.08
N TYR A 449 -6.17 22.43 5.09
CA TYR A 449 -6.67 22.96 6.36
C TYR A 449 -7.34 24.32 6.20
N ARG A 450 -6.83 25.19 5.33
CA ARG A 450 -7.49 26.45 4.97
C ARG A 450 -8.94 26.22 4.52
N ARG A 451 -9.18 25.20 3.68
CA ARG A 451 -10.53 24.86 3.21
C ARG A 451 -11.35 24.15 4.27
N ARG A 452 -10.74 23.23 5.02
CA ARG A 452 -11.41 22.49 6.09
C ARG A 452 -11.99 23.43 7.16
N TYR A 453 -11.24 24.47 7.52
CA TYR A 453 -11.64 25.43 8.56
C TYR A 453 -12.30 26.70 8.00
N ASN A 454 -12.61 26.74 6.69
CA ASN A 454 -13.15 27.92 6.01
C ASN A 454 -12.35 29.20 6.34
N ALA A 455 -11.03 29.11 6.34
CA ALA A 455 -10.13 30.17 6.74
C ALA A 455 -9.93 31.18 5.58
N GLU A 456 -10.97 31.98 5.30
CA GLU A 456 -10.95 33.01 4.24
C GLU A 456 -9.93 34.12 4.51
N TRP A 457 -9.57 34.31 5.78
CA TRP A 457 -8.51 35.23 6.21
C TRP A 457 -7.11 34.81 5.72
N MET A 458 -6.87 33.53 5.44
CA MET A 458 -5.63 33.02 4.90
C MET A 458 -5.75 32.90 3.37
N LYS A 459 -4.88 33.60 2.62
CA LYS A 459 -4.76 33.39 1.19
C LYS A 459 -4.24 31.98 0.90
N PRO A 460 -4.51 31.41 -0.31
CA PRO A 460 -3.86 30.17 -0.71
C PRO A 460 -2.36 30.27 -0.48
N TYR A 461 -1.78 29.18 0.01
CA TYR A 461 -0.34 29.08 0.21
C TYR A 461 0.35 29.28 -1.15
N ASP A 462 1.33 30.16 -1.18
CA ASP A 462 1.96 30.57 -2.43
C ASP A 462 3.37 30.00 -2.51
N VAL A 463 3.58 29.10 -3.48
CA VAL A 463 4.90 28.64 -3.87
C VAL A 463 5.13 29.19 -5.28
N LYS A 464 5.99 30.16 -5.40
CA LYS A 464 6.18 30.94 -6.65
C LYS A 464 6.62 30.11 -7.85
N ASP A 465 7.19 28.92 -7.64
CA ASP A 465 7.64 28.13 -8.76
C ASP A 465 7.59 26.63 -8.48
N ARG A 466 6.59 25.95 -9.05
CA ARG A 466 6.46 24.49 -8.98
C ARG A 466 7.47 23.73 -9.85
N SER A 467 8.23 24.40 -10.69
CA SER A 467 9.25 23.79 -11.54
C SER A 467 10.50 23.38 -10.76
N TYR A 468 10.66 23.85 -9.52
CA TYR A 468 11.84 23.61 -8.70
C TYR A 468 11.57 22.65 -7.53
N PHE A 469 11.20 21.43 -7.83
CA PHE A 469 11.10 20.38 -6.82
C PHE A 469 12.42 20.10 -6.05
N TRP A 470 13.56 20.64 -6.55
CA TRP A 470 14.89 20.29 -6.05
C TRP A 470 15.87 21.47 -5.98
N GLU A 471 15.46 22.68 -6.32
CA GLU A 471 16.36 23.83 -6.36
C GLU A 471 15.93 24.96 -5.42
N SER A 472 16.91 25.43 -4.73
CA SER A 472 17.14 26.65 -3.93
C SER A 472 15.94 27.47 -3.42
N PRO A 473 15.92 27.75 -2.10
CA PRO A 473 14.93 28.59 -1.42
C PRO A 473 14.97 30.08 -1.83
N ASN A 474 15.85 30.46 -2.73
CA ASN A 474 16.12 31.87 -3.06
C ASN A 474 15.10 32.56 -3.98
N ALA A 475 14.05 31.82 -4.42
CA ALA A 475 13.03 32.40 -5.31
C ALA A 475 11.87 33.10 -4.56
N LEU A 476 11.73 32.90 -3.25
CA LEU A 476 10.71 33.57 -2.44
C LEU A 476 11.32 34.79 -1.75
N VAL A 477 10.64 35.93 -1.83
CA VAL A 477 10.99 37.13 -1.06
C VAL A 477 10.22 37.09 0.26
N PRO A 478 10.86 36.68 1.39
CA PRO A 478 10.15 36.48 2.65
C PRO A 478 9.39 37.71 3.12
N ALA A 479 9.88 38.90 2.83
CA ALA A 479 9.24 40.18 3.19
C ALA A 479 7.84 40.38 2.57
N GLU A 480 7.47 39.60 1.55
CA GLU A 480 6.13 39.65 0.95
C GLU A 480 5.09 38.88 1.75
N TYR A 481 5.52 38.03 2.69
CA TYR A 481 4.65 37.13 3.47
C TYR A 481 4.48 37.65 4.90
N ASP A 482 3.36 37.26 5.52
CA ASP A 482 3.11 37.51 6.94
C ASP A 482 3.65 36.34 7.79
N TYR A 483 3.66 35.14 7.20
CA TYR A 483 4.26 33.92 7.79
C TYR A 483 5.10 33.19 6.75
N PHE A 484 6.24 32.68 7.20
CA PHE A 484 7.14 31.91 6.36
C PHE A 484 7.47 30.55 6.99
N VAL A 485 7.26 29.45 6.24
CA VAL A 485 7.44 28.06 6.67
C VAL A 485 8.70 27.51 6.02
N PHE A 486 9.66 27.06 6.79
CA PHE A 486 10.93 26.55 6.27
C PHE A 486 11.54 25.47 7.14
N THR A 487 12.44 24.67 6.54
CA THR A 487 13.34 23.73 7.22
C THR A 487 14.76 24.30 7.18
N PRO A 488 15.73 23.77 7.95
CA PRO A 488 17.11 24.22 7.87
C PRO A 488 17.69 24.24 6.46
N ALA A 489 17.32 23.26 5.62
CA ALA A 489 17.77 23.21 4.24
C ALA A 489 17.15 24.29 3.33
N SER A 490 16.02 24.86 3.75
CA SER A 490 15.32 25.94 3.05
C SER A 490 15.31 27.24 3.85
N ASP A 491 16.16 27.36 4.87
CA ASP A 491 16.24 28.54 5.73
C ASP A 491 16.68 29.75 4.91
N PRO A 492 15.83 30.78 4.80
CA PRO A 492 16.16 32.02 4.07
C PRO A 492 17.05 32.96 4.88
N GLY A 493 17.58 32.56 6.03
CA GLY A 493 18.44 33.38 6.90
C GLY A 493 17.70 34.59 7.50
N LEU A 494 16.41 34.42 7.81
CA LEU A 494 15.59 35.48 8.36
C LEU A 494 16.03 35.85 9.78
N THR A 495 16.62 37.02 9.94
CA THR A 495 17.03 37.55 11.23
C THR A 495 16.60 39.03 11.36
N GLY A 496 16.40 39.47 12.58
CA GLY A 496 16.11 40.88 12.87
C GLY A 496 14.94 41.08 13.84
N PRO A 497 14.74 42.31 14.32
CA PRO A 497 13.74 42.62 15.36
C PRO A 497 12.27 42.44 14.92
N ARG A 498 12.03 42.31 13.61
CA ARG A 498 10.70 42.13 13.02
C ARG A 498 10.41 40.65 12.66
N VAL A 499 11.30 39.73 12.99
CA VAL A 499 11.15 38.28 12.72
C VAL A 499 10.94 37.57 14.04
N ARG A 500 9.82 36.90 14.19
CA ARG A 500 9.46 36.16 15.40
C ARG A 500 9.12 34.71 15.07
N THR A 501 9.80 33.76 15.68
CA THR A 501 9.45 32.35 15.57
C THR A 501 8.18 32.09 16.37
N ILE A 502 7.15 31.57 15.71
CA ILE A 502 5.87 31.20 16.34
C ILE A 502 5.70 29.71 16.55
N PHE A 503 6.47 28.91 15.80
CA PHE A 503 6.46 27.46 15.91
C PHE A 503 7.81 26.91 15.50
N HIS A 504 8.28 25.90 16.24
CA HIS A 504 9.43 25.11 15.86
C HIS A 504 9.20 23.67 16.34
N ASP A 505 9.27 22.73 15.41
CA ASP A 505 9.18 21.30 15.71
C ASP A 505 10.58 20.69 15.73
N ARG A 506 10.94 20.06 16.87
CA ARG A 506 12.26 19.46 17.06
C ARG A 506 12.50 18.17 16.27
N VAL A 507 11.44 17.49 15.86
CA VAL A 507 11.55 16.20 15.15
C VAL A 507 11.78 16.43 13.66
N THR A 508 10.99 17.30 13.06
CA THR A 508 11.09 17.64 11.64
C THR A 508 12.03 18.82 11.37
N ASP A 509 12.47 19.51 12.44
CA ASP A 509 13.25 20.74 12.42
C ASP A 509 12.61 21.87 11.59
N LEU A 510 11.28 21.80 11.49
CA LEU A 510 10.48 22.79 10.77
C LEU A 510 10.25 24.01 11.64
N THR A 511 10.39 25.19 11.03
CA THR A 511 10.19 26.48 11.69
C THR A 511 9.14 27.31 10.95
N ILE A 512 8.28 28.00 11.71
CA ILE A 512 7.42 29.06 11.20
C ILE A 512 7.85 30.37 11.82
N THR A 513 8.14 31.35 10.98
CA THR A 513 8.38 32.72 11.40
C THR A 513 7.23 33.63 11.01
N ALA A 514 6.85 34.51 11.93
CA ALA A 514 5.96 35.64 11.67
C ALA A 514 6.79 36.87 11.33
N MET A 515 6.36 37.65 10.33
CA MET A 515 6.95 38.89 9.90
C MET A 515 6.11 40.06 10.44
N ASP A 516 6.67 40.86 11.34
CA ASP A 516 6.02 42.06 11.86
C ASP A 516 6.27 43.19 10.88
N LYS A 517 5.22 43.59 10.14
CA LYS A 517 5.26 44.70 9.15
C LYS A 517 5.15 46.06 9.81
#